data_e6f0b5d9318e963c4d5e7368102bc8f1
#
_entry.id   e6f0b5d9318e963c4d5e7368102bc8f1
#
_cell.length_a   1.000
_cell.length_b   1.000
_cell.length_c   1.000
_cell.angle_alpha   90.00
_cell.angle_beta   90.00
_cell.angle_gamma   90.00
#
_symmetry.space_group_name_H-M   'P 1'
#
loop_
_entity.id
_entity.type
_entity.pdbx_description
1 polymer ?
#
loop_
_entity_poly.entity_id
_entity_poly.type
_entity_poly.pdbx_seq_one_letter_code
_entity_poly.pdbx_strand_id
1 'polypeptide(L)'
;MPKDSILANFHRALGDAAEASGRVMFVTDKMTDRIKAAGFTNIHEKTFKSPTGGWAKHPIYREAGRLQKESMLEGFEGWMMFLMTRFGQPKPWSEEEVKQYVEKAKKELDQNWHMYQCGKRVWCQKPLDA
;
A
#
# COMPACT_ATOMS: atom_id res chain seq x y z
N MET A 1 -16.56 -4.43 0.11
CA MET A 1 -15.61 -5.54 -0.04
C MET A 1 -15.85 -6.52 1.10
N PRO A 2 -15.94 -7.83 0.88
CA PRO A 2 -16.14 -8.83 1.93
C PRO A 2 -15.00 -8.81 2.95
N LYS A 3 -15.27 -9.22 4.20
CA LYS A 3 -14.24 -9.23 5.26
C LYS A 3 -13.14 -10.28 5.05
N ASP A 4 -13.45 -11.32 4.32
CA ASP A 4 -12.57 -12.43 3.92
C ASP A 4 -11.86 -12.19 2.59
N SER A 5 -12.06 -11.02 1.97
CA SER A 5 -11.40 -10.61 0.74
C SER A 5 -9.87 -10.64 0.89
N ILE A 6 -9.18 -11.18 -0.10
CA ILE A 6 -7.72 -11.18 -0.17
C ILE A 6 -7.20 -9.74 -0.19
N LEU A 7 -7.82 -8.86 -0.94
CA LEU A 7 -7.43 -7.44 -1.01
C LEU A 7 -7.63 -6.71 0.32
N ALA A 8 -8.67 -7.07 1.09
CA ALA A 8 -8.88 -6.51 2.43
C ALA A 8 -7.77 -6.92 3.41
N ASN A 9 -7.22 -8.12 3.25
CA ASN A 9 -6.18 -8.69 4.11
C ASN A 9 -4.75 -8.51 3.56
N PHE A 10 -4.62 -8.03 2.32
CA PHE A 10 -3.35 -7.82 1.64
C PHE A 10 -2.38 -6.97 2.45
N HIS A 11 -2.85 -5.86 3.01
CA HIS A 11 -2.05 -4.97 3.83
C HIS A 11 -1.45 -5.65 5.07
N ARG A 12 -2.23 -6.54 5.71
CA ARG A 12 -1.75 -7.25 6.91
C ARG A 12 -0.66 -8.23 6.53
N ALA A 13 -0.93 -9.13 5.58
CA ALA A 13 0.04 -10.14 5.17
C ALA A 13 1.38 -9.52 4.73
N LEU A 14 1.31 -8.48 3.91
CA LEU A 14 2.49 -7.79 3.41
C LEU A 14 3.19 -6.96 4.50
N GLY A 15 2.43 -6.35 5.40
CA GLY A 15 2.93 -5.59 6.54
C GLY A 15 3.70 -6.46 7.52
N ASP A 16 3.13 -7.60 7.91
CA ASP A 16 3.76 -8.55 8.82
C ASP A 16 5.08 -9.10 8.24
N ALA A 17 5.10 -9.44 6.96
CA ALA A 17 6.32 -9.87 6.27
C ALA A 17 7.37 -8.76 6.15
N ALA A 18 6.94 -7.52 5.91
CA ALA A 18 7.85 -6.38 5.86
C ALA A 18 8.46 -6.08 7.22
N GLU A 19 7.69 -6.12 8.31
CA GLU A 19 8.20 -5.96 9.69
C GLU A 19 9.19 -7.07 10.03
N ALA A 20 8.91 -8.31 9.69
CA ALA A 20 9.83 -9.44 9.88
C ALA A 20 11.15 -9.25 9.09
N SER A 21 11.12 -8.52 7.97
CA SER A 21 12.31 -8.16 7.20
C SER A 21 13.10 -6.97 7.76
N GLY A 22 12.63 -6.36 8.85
CA GLY A 22 13.20 -5.13 9.42
C GLY A 22 12.78 -3.85 8.68
N ARG A 23 11.81 -3.90 7.77
CA ARG A 23 11.32 -2.75 6.99
C ARG A 23 9.89 -2.39 7.39
N VAL A 24 9.64 -1.12 7.61
CA VAL A 24 8.28 -0.63 7.88
C VAL A 24 7.65 -0.21 6.55
N MET A 25 6.64 -0.94 6.11
CA MET A 25 5.99 -0.68 4.83
C MET A 25 4.92 0.40 4.93
N PHE A 26 4.14 0.41 6.01
CA PHE A 26 3.03 1.34 6.22
C PHE A 26 3.41 2.42 7.23
N VAL A 27 4.15 3.43 6.77
CA VAL A 27 4.67 4.51 7.62
C VAL A 27 3.71 5.70 7.77
N THR A 28 2.61 5.71 7.02
CA THR A 28 1.72 6.86 6.88
C THR A 28 1.23 7.41 8.22
N ASP A 29 0.87 6.53 9.16
CA ASP A 29 0.34 6.93 10.47
C ASP A 29 1.41 7.47 11.42
N LYS A 30 2.65 7.01 11.28
CA LYS A 30 3.77 7.37 12.14
C LYS A 30 4.71 8.42 11.51
N MET A 31 4.47 8.83 10.27
CA MET A 31 5.39 9.68 9.52
C MET A 31 5.54 11.07 10.16
N THR A 32 4.43 11.70 10.52
CA THR A 32 4.41 13.03 11.12
C THR A 32 5.14 13.06 12.48
N ASP A 33 4.91 12.05 13.32
CA ASP A 33 5.56 11.94 14.62
C ASP A 33 7.07 11.70 14.49
N ARG A 34 7.49 10.89 13.51
CA ARG A 34 8.91 10.66 13.24
C ARG A 34 9.61 11.91 12.74
N ILE A 35 8.98 12.69 11.86
CA ILE A 35 9.49 13.97 11.36
C ILE A 35 9.64 14.95 12.53
N LYS A 36 8.63 15.03 13.41
CA LYS A 36 8.66 15.87 14.61
C LYS A 36 9.78 15.45 15.57
N ALA A 37 9.92 14.15 15.83
CA ALA A 37 10.96 13.61 16.69
C ALA A 37 12.38 13.84 16.12
N ALA A 38 12.52 13.97 14.81
CA ALA A 38 13.76 14.33 14.14
C ALA A 38 14.10 15.83 14.19
N GLY A 39 13.29 16.65 14.90
CA GLY A 39 13.57 18.07 15.13
C GLY A 39 13.09 19.01 14.02
N PHE A 40 12.31 18.54 13.05
CA PHE A 40 11.74 19.43 12.04
C PHE A 40 10.60 20.29 12.62
N THR A 41 10.46 21.51 12.08
CA THR A 41 9.47 22.50 12.47
C THR A 41 8.51 22.82 11.33
N ASN A 42 7.46 23.60 11.59
CA ASN A 42 6.44 23.97 10.60
C ASN A 42 5.91 22.76 9.84
N ILE A 43 5.50 21.74 10.58
CA ILE A 43 5.04 20.49 10.02
C ILE A 43 3.58 20.63 9.59
N HIS A 44 3.31 20.38 8.34
CA HIS A 44 1.97 20.36 7.75
C HIS A 44 1.70 19.01 7.14
N GLU A 45 0.46 18.55 7.23
CA GLU A 45 0.04 17.31 6.59
C GLU A 45 -1.27 17.49 5.82
N LYS A 46 -1.40 16.76 4.74
CA LYS A 46 -2.63 16.65 3.95
C LYS A 46 -2.87 15.22 3.55
N THR A 47 -4.05 14.70 3.89
CA THR A 47 -4.51 13.40 3.42
C THR A 47 -5.36 13.55 2.17
N PHE A 48 -5.29 12.57 1.29
CA PHE A 48 -6.09 12.50 0.08
C PHE A 48 -6.45 11.06 -0.25
N LYS A 49 -7.54 10.89 -1.00
CA LYS A 49 -7.97 9.59 -1.51
C LYS A 49 -7.66 9.52 -3.00
N SER A 50 -7.00 8.43 -3.41
CA SER A 50 -6.74 8.11 -4.81
C SER A 50 -7.58 6.89 -5.20
N PRO A 51 -8.40 6.96 -6.24
CA PRO A 51 -9.20 5.82 -6.67
C PRO A 51 -8.31 4.71 -7.22
N THR A 52 -8.76 3.47 -7.05
CA THR A 52 -8.22 2.29 -7.72
C THR A 52 -9.31 1.70 -8.60
N GLY A 53 -9.08 1.70 -9.91
CA GLY A 53 -10.10 1.37 -10.91
C GLY A 53 -10.81 2.59 -11.51
N GLY A 54 -11.52 2.38 -12.63
CA GLY A 54 -12.12 3.43 -13.44
C GLY A 54 -13.51 3.92 -12.98
N TRP A 55 -13.86 3.78 -11.73
CA TRP A 55 -15.19 4.07 -11.20
C TRP A 55 -15.47 5.56 -10.92
N ALA A 56 -14.45 6.38 -10.80
CA ALA A 56 -14.61 7.80 -10.50
C ALA A 56 -15.33 8.56 -11.63
N LYS A 57 -16.26 9.45 -11.28
CA LYS A 57 -16.98 10.25 -12.26
C LYS A 57 -16.10 11.29 -12.95
N HIS A 58 -15.19 11.92 -12.20
CA HIS A 58 -14.29 12.93 -12.75
C HIS A 58 -13.24 12.29 -13.67
N PRO A 59 -13.05 12.81 -14.91
CA PRO A 59 -12.19 12.18 -15.91
C PRO A 59 -10.75 11.92 -15.44
N ILE A 60 -10.14 12.91 -14.80
CA ILE A 60 -8.75 12.81 -14.29
C ILE A 60 -8.64 11.69 -13.24
N TYR A 61 -9.55 11.63 -12.28
CA TYR A 61 -9.54 10.58 -11.27
C TYR A 61 -9.89 9.19 -11.82
N ARG A 62 -10.72 9.14 -12.85
CA ARG A 62 -11.02 7.89 -13.56
C ARG A 62 -9.78 7.32 -14.23
N GLU A 63 -9.04 8.16 -14.94
CA GLU A 63 -7.81 7.75 -15.63
C GLU A 63 -6.69 7.40 -14.63
N ALA A 64 -6.48 8.23 -13.61
CA ALA A 64 -5.54 7.93 -12.54
C ALA A 64 -5.87 6.59 -11.84
N GLY A 65 -7.15 6.32 -11.60
CA GLY A 65 -7.59 5.06 -11.01
C GLY A 65 -7.37 3.86 -11.91
N ARG A 66 -7.56 4.00 -13.22
CA ARG A 66 -7.23 2.96 -14.21
C ARG A 66 -5.74 2.61 -14.16
N LEU A 67 -4.88 3.61 -14.28
CA LEU A 67 -3.43 3.43 -14.24
C LEU A 67 -2.97 2.81 -12.92
N GLN A 68 -3.56 3.24 -11.79
CA GLN A 68 -3.28 2.67 -10.48
C GLN A 68 -3.64 1.18 -10.43
N LYS A 69 -4.80 0.78 -10.97
CA LYS A 69 -5.21 -0.62 -11.03
C LYS A 69 -4.24 -1.44 -11.88
N GLU A 70 -3.87 -0.96 -13.05
CA GLU A 70 -2.93 -1.64 -13.96
C GLU A 70 -1.57 -1.81 -13.29
N SER A 71 -1.04 -0.76 -12.65
CA SER A 71 0.20 -0.84 -11.88
C SER A 71 0.16 -1.90 -10.75
N MET A 72 -0.98 -2.04 -10.08
CA MET A 72 -1.15 -3.08 -9.07
C MET A 72 -1.19 -4.49 -9.69
N LEU A 73 -1.91 -4.66 -10.80
CA LEU A 73 -2.00 -5.95 -11.50
C LEU A 73 -0.63 -6.46 -11.96
N GLU A 74 0.20 -5.56 -12.46
CA GLU A 74 1.56 -5.90 -12.89
C GLU A 74 2.53 -6.07 -11.70
N GLY A 75 2.41 -5.23 -10.68
CA GLY A 75 3.35 -5.18 -9.56
C GLY A 75 3.13 -6.24 -8.47
N PHE A 76 1.93 -6.81 -8.34
CA PHE A 76 1.58 -7.69 -7.21
C PHE A 76 2.55 -8.86 -7.02
N GLU A 77 2.90 -9.56 -8.08
CA GLU A 77 3.79 -10.72 -7.98
C GLU A 77 5.18 -10.31 -7.51
N GLY A 78 5.76 -9.27 -8.09
CA GLY A 78 7.08 -8.76 -7.72
C GLY A 78 7.14 -8.26 -6.27
N TRP A 79 6.10 -7.57 -5.81
CA TRP A 79 6.04 -7.07 -4.43
C TRP A 79 5.94 -8.20 -3.41
N MET A 80 5.17 -9.23 -3.72
CA MET A 80 4.94 -10.33 -2.80
C MET A 80 6.04 -11.38 -2.83
N MET A 81 6.61 -11.66 -4.00
CA MET A 81 7.55 -12.78 -4.17
C MET A 81 8.70 -12.70 -3.17
N PHE A 82 9.42 -11.59 -3.12
CA PHE A 82 10.54 -11.45 -2.20
C PHE A 82 10.13 -11.50 -0.72
N LEU A 83 9.10 -10.74 -0.35
CA LEU A 83 8.70 -10.63 1.06
C LEU A 83 8.10 -11.93 1.58
N MET A 84 7.19 -12.54 0.85
CA MET A 84 6.47 -13.70 1.34
C MET A 84 7.31 -14.97 1.33
N THR A 85 8.19 -15.15 0.33
CA THR A 85 9.05 -16.34 0.27
C THR A 85 10.17 -16.34 1.30
N ARG A 86 10.55 -15.17 1.82
CA ARG A 86 11.63 -15.05 2.82
C ARG A 86 11.13 -14.71 4.22
N PHE A 87 10.08 -13.91 4.33
CA PHE A 87 9.62 -13.32 5.59
C PHE A 87 8.12 -13.54 5.83
N GLY A 88 7.44 -14.36 5.01
CA GLY A 88 6.02 -14.66 5.18
C GLY A 88 5.72 -15.26 6.55
N GLN A 89 4.60 -14.86 7.14
CA GLN A 89 4.18 -15.31 8.46
C GLN A 89 2.96 -16.25 8.36
N PRO A 90 2.84 -17.25 9.21
CA PRO A 90 3.74 -17.69 10.31
C PRO A 90 4.99 -18.44 9.84
N LYS A 91 5.12 -18.71 8.57
CA LYS A 91 6.28 -19.32 7.90
C LYS A 91 6.46 -18.73 6.50
N PRO A 92 7.67 -18.77 5.93
CA PRO A 92 7.87 -18.39 4.53
C PRO A 92 6.96 -19.20 3.58
N TRP A 93 6.44 -18.53 2.57
CA TRP A 93 5.58 -19.14 1.56
C TRP A 93 6.42 -19.74 0.43
N SER A 94 5.91 -20.77 -0.21
CA SER A 94 6.48 -21.24 -1.48
C SER A 94 6.15 -20.24 -2.60
N GLU A 95 6.93 -20.27 -3.67
CA GLU A 95 6.65 -19.45 -4.86
C GLU A 95 5.26 -19.74 -5.44
N GLU A 96 4.83 -21.00 -5.38
CA GLU A 96 3.52 -21.42 -5.85
C GLU A 96 2.39 -20.84 -4.99
N GLU A 97 2.54 -20.83 -3.66
CA GLU A 97 1.59 -20.18 -2.75
C GLU A 97 1.46 -18.68 -3.05
N VAL A 98 2.59 -18.00 -3.33
CA VAL A 98 2.58 -16.58 -3.73
C VAL A 98 1.82 -16.39 -5.04
N LYS A 99 2.10 -17.17 -6.07
CA LYS A 99 1.43 -17.08 -7.37
C LYS A 99 -0.07 -17.30 -7.26
N GLN A 100 -0.49 -18.32 -6.52
CA GLN A 100 -1.91 -18.59 -6.29
C GLN A 100 -2.61 -17.46 -5.53
N TYR A 101 -1.94 -16.87 -4.55
CA TYR A 101 -2.47 -15.73 -3.82
C TYR A 101 -2.61 -14.50 -4.73
N VAL A 102 -1.59 -14.21 -5.53
CA VAL A 102 -1.58 -13.10 -6.48
C VAL A 102 -2.69 -13.25 -7.53
N GLU A 103 -2.87 -14.44 -8.08
CA GLU A 103 -3.95 -14.71 -9.04
C GLU A 103 -5.35 -14.47 -8.45
N LYS A 104 -5.56 -14.88 -7.20
CA LYS A 104 -6.81 -14.58 -6.49
C LYS A 104 -6.98 -13.08 -6.24
N ALA A 105 -5.91 -12.39 -5.84
CA ALA A 105 -5.94 -10.93 -5.62
C ALA A 105 -6.23 -10.17 -6.92
N LYS A 106 -5.66 -10.58 -8.04
CA LYS A 106 -5.93 -10.02 -9.38
C LYS A 106 -7.39 -10.20 -9.77
N LYS A 107 -7.96 -11.38 -9.56
CA LYS A 107 -9.39 -11.66 -9.83
C LYS A 107 -10.32 -10.80 -8.97
N GLU A 108 -9.98 -10.57 -7.70
CA GLU A 108 -10.75 -9.66 -6.86
C GLU A 108 -10.61 -8.21 -7.32
N LEU A 109 -9.41 -7.79 -7.72
CA LEU A 109 -9.16 -6.43 -8.21
C LEU A 109 -9.90 -6.15 -9.53
N ASP A 110 -10.16 -7.18 -10.33
CA ASP A 110 -10.95 -7.08 -11.56
C ASP A 110 -12.46 -6.87 -11.32
N GLN A 111 -12.93 -7.17 -10.12
CA GLN A 111 -14.30 -6.85 -9.76
C GLN A 111 -14.48 -5.33 -9.67
N ASN A 112 -15.68 -4.86 -9.97
CA ASN A 112 -15.96 -3.41 -10.05
C ASN A 112 -16.15 -2.78 -8.65
N TRP A 113 -15.14 -2.86 -7.80
CA TRP A 113 -15.14 -2.25 -6.49
C TRP A 113 -14.86 -0.75 -6.57
N HIS A 114 -15.58 0.05 -5.76
CA HIS A 114 -15.27 1.47 -5.56
C HIS A 114 -14.14 1.62 -4.53
N MET A 115 -12.96 1.11 -4.87
CA MET A 115 -11.79 1.16 -3.99
C MET A 115 -11.04 2.47 -4.11
N TYR A 116 -10.39 2.87 -3.03
CA TYR A 116 -9.44 3.97 -3.01
C TYR A 116 -8.29 3.68 -2.05
N GLN A 117 -7.16 4.27 -2.31
CA GLN A 117 -6.02 4.32 -1.40
C GLN A 117 -5.98 5.66 -0.70
N CYS A 118 -5.62 5.65 0.60
CA CYS A 118 -5.35 6.87 1.34
C CYS A 118 -3.87 7.22 1.21
N GLY A 119 -3.60 8.39 0.66
CA GLY A 119 -2.27 8.98 0.65
C GLY A 119 -2.15 10.10 1.67
N LYS A 120 -0.96 10.29 2.21
CA LYS A 120 -0.62 11.41 3.07
C LYS A 120 0.58 12.15 2.49
N ARG A 121 0.49 13.45 2.40
CA ARG A 121 1.60 14.34 2.08
C ARG A 121 1.96 15.11 3.33
N VAL A 122 3.24 15.09 3.68
CA VAL A 122 3.79 15.86 4.80
C VAL A 122 4.91 16.75 4.26
N TRP A 123 4.94 18.00 4.70
CA TRP A 123 6.04 18.92 4.42
C TRP A 123 6.38 19.69 5.71
N CYS A 124 7.64 20.04 5.83
CA CYS A 124 8.19 20.64 7.04
C CYS A 124 9.43 21.48 6.72
N GLN A 125 9.94 22.20 7.69
CA GLN A 125 11.16 22.99 7.60
C GLN A 125 12.24 22.42 8.52
N LYS A 126 13.48 22.42 8.07
CA LYS A 126 14.64 22.24 8.95
C LYS A 126 14.84 23.51 9.75
N PRO A 127 15.06 23.44 11.09
CA PRO A 127 15.41 24.60 11.89
C PRO A 127 16.67 25.31 11.37
N LEU A 128 16.74 26.64 11.49
CA LEU A 128 17.88 27.42 10.99
C LEU A 128 19.16 27.14 11.77
N ASP A 129 19.02 26.70 13.00
CA ASP A 129 20.10 26.49 13.99
C ASP A 129 20.54 25.00 14.05
N ALA A 130 20.07 24.17 13.14
CA ALA A 130 20.34 22.74 13.13
C ALA A 130 21.40 22.34 12.06
#